data_d79684445000c793851a195735ff664e
#
_entry.id   d79684445000c793851a195735ff664e
#
_cell.length_a   1.000
_cell.length_b   1.000
_cell.length_c   1.000
_cell.angle_alpha   90.00
_cell.angle_beta   90.00
_cell.angle_gamma   90.00
#
_symmetry.space_group_name_H-M   'P 1'
#
loop_
_entity.id
_entity.type
_entity.pdbx_description
1 polymer ?
#
loop_
_entity_poly.entity_id
_entity_poly.type
_entity_poly.pdbx_seq_one_letter_code
_entity_poly.pdbx_strand_id
1 'polypeptide(L)'
;MTSSLKGIVDNLSMTYDGNMLASVSDSAPAPSVTGSADFRDGASMAVEYTYDRNGNMTSDLNRRISSVSYNRQNRPVRIKHSGGTETFTYLPDGTKRERTALGKDWSLSRTEYRGNLVCADDTLKYILFDGGLIAMDGASPEYLFFLRDHLGSVRVVARPDGKVVQVNHYYPYGMAFAGGGMSGNAEAHPVEGGVSVAGG
;
A
#
# COMPACT_ATOMS: atom_id res chain seq x y z
N MET A 1 -17.31 -30.01 13.17
CA MET A 1 -16.75 -28.99 14.11
C MET A 1 -15.33 -28.74 13.68
N THR A 2 -15.08 -27.71 12.92
CA THR A 2 -13.74 -27.30 12.52
C THR A 2 -13.15 -26.45 13.63
N SER A 3 -12.17 -26.98 14.36
CA SER A 3 -11.40 -26.22 15.32
C SER A 3 -10.62 -25.13 14.57
N SER A 4 -11.02 -23.89 14.75
CA SER A 4 -10.22 -22.73 14.35
C SER A 4 -8.91 -22.79 15.15
N LEU A 5 -7.82 -23.14 14.50
CA LEU A 5 -6.48 -22.98 15.04
C LEU A 5 -6.22 -21.47 15.13
N LYS A 6 -6.44 -20.88 16.31
CA LYS A 6 -5.98 -19.54 16.65
C LYS A 6 -4.47 -19.65 16.88
N GLY A 7 -3.68 -19.49 15.84
CA GLY A 7 -2.24 -19.34 15.93
C GLY A 7 -1.86 -17.90 16.29
N ILE A 8 -0.76 -17.71 16.98
CA ILE A 8 -0.10 -16.41 17.11
C ILE A 8 0.42 -16.07 15.71
N VAL A 9 0.06 -14.89 15.19
CA VAL A 9 0.52 -14.43 13.88
C VAL A 9 1.89 -13.78 14.01
N ASP A 10 2.05 -12.91 15.02
CA ASP A 10 3.28 -12.19 15.29
C ASP A 10 3.63 -12.29 16.78
N ASN A 11 4.91 -12.45 17.10
CA ASN A 11 5.48 -12.32 18.45
C ASN A 11 6.72 -11.43 18.37
N LEU A 12 6.46 -10.12 18.26
CA LEU A 12 7.46 -9.12 17.92
C LEU A 12 8.27 -8.68 19.13
N SER A 13 9.58 -8.65 18.96
CA SER A 13 10.52 -7.96 19.86
C SER A 13 11.11 -6.77 19.13
N MET A 14 11.05 -5.60 19.77
CA MET A 14 11.45 -4.33 19.15
C MET A 14 12.55 -3.68 19.98
N THR A 15 13.58 -3.16 19.31
CA THR A 15 14.61 -2.34 19.94
C THR A 15 14.50 -0.90 19.45
N TYR A 16 14.92 0.04 20.26
CA TYR A 16 14.81 1.47 19.96
C TYR A 16 16.14 2.19 20.25
N ASP A 17 16.40 3.23 19.46
CA ASP A 17 17.39 4.26 19.77
C ASP A 17 16.64 5.56 20.09
N GLY A 18 16.55 5.90 21.36
CA GLY A 18 15.65 6.94 21.85
C GLY A 18 14.19 6.57 21.58
N ASN A 19 13.51 7.33 20.71
CA ASN A 19 12.14 7.09 20.27
C ASN A 19 12.05 6.53 18.83
N MET A 20 13.19 6.20 18.22
CA MET A 20 13.26 5.66 16.86
C MET A 20 13.43 4.14 16.93
N LEU A 21 12.63 3.42 16.17
CA LEU A 21 12.71 1.96 16.04
C LEU A 21 14.06 1.59 15.39
N ALA A 22 14.85 0.75 16.05
CA ALA A 22 16.15 0.30 15.53
C ALA A 22 16.05 -1.06 14.83
N SER A 23 15.39 -2.04 15.45
CA SER A 23 15.15 -3.35 14.85
C SER A 23 13.86 -3.97 15.34
N VAL A 24 13.34 -4.93 14.57
CA VAL A 24 12.18 -5.77 14.90
C VAL A 24 12.54 -7.20 14.60
N SER A 25 12.31 -8.10 15.53
CA SER A 25 12.38 -9.53 15.29
C SER A 25 11.04 -10.19 15.58
N ASP A 26 10.68 -11.18 14.79
CA ASP A 26 9.50 -12.00 15.00
C ASP A 26 9.90 -13.43 15.38
N SER A 27 9.43 -13.89 16.53
CA SER A 27 9.63 -15.27 17.01
C SER A 27 8.39 -16.16 16.82
N ALA A 28 7.33 -15.63 16.19
CA ALA A 28 6.16 -16.45 15.88
C ALA A 28 6.49 -17.46 14.78
N PRO A 29 5.90 -18.68 14.81
CA PRO A 29 5.97 -19.58 13.67
C PRO A 29 5.19 -18.97 12.50
N ALA A 30 5.66 -19.23 11.27
CA ALA A 30 4.95 -18.75 10.07
C ALA A 30 3.45 -19.11 10.15
N PRO A 31 2.54 -18.17 9.91
CA PRO A 31 1.12 -18.39 10.08
C PRO A 31 0.62 -19.44 9.08
N SER A 32 -0.23 -20.34 9.57
CA SER A 32 -0.86 -21.37 8.73
C SER A 32 -1.99 -20.83 7.85
N VAL A 33 -2.36 -19.56 8.04
CA VAL A 33 -3.47 -18.89 7.33
C VAL A 33 -2.92 -18.02 6.23
N THR A 34 -3.17 -18.40 4.98
CA THR A 34 -2.85 -17.60 3.81
C THR A 34 -3.62 -16.27 3.88
N GLY A 35 -2.91 -15.15 3.74
CA GLY A 35 -3.52 -13.81 3.74
C GLY A 35 -3.59 -13.11 5.10
N SER A 36 -2.99 -13.66 6.17
CA SER A 36 -2.76 -12.90 7.40
C SER A 36 -1.70 -11.82 7.15
N ALA A 37 -1.86 -10.66 7.77
CA ALA A 37 -0.79 -9.67 7.80
C ALA A 37 0.23 -10.13 8.83
N ASP A 38 1.21 -10.86 8.37
CA ASP A 38 2.35 -11.39 9.08
C ASP A 38 3.51 -10.43 8.90
N PHE A 39 4.16 -10.03 10.00
CA PHE A 39 5.39 -9.28 9.91
C PHE A 39 6.46 -10.17 9.30
N ARG A 40 7.01 -9.75 8.20
CA ARG A 40 8.09 -10.48 7.55
C ARG A 40 9.42 -9.97 8.08
N ASP A 41 10.01 -10.75 8.99
CA ASP A 41 11.36 -10.54 9.46
C ASP A 41 12.33 -10.84 8.30
N GLY A 42 12.65 -9.81 7.53
CA GLY A 42 13.49 -9.89 6.34
C GLY A 42 14.96 -9.54 6.59
N ALA A 43 15.29 -9.11 7.81
CA ALA A 43 16.62 -8.71 8.22
C ALA A 43 16.88 -9.17 9.66
N SER A 44 18.15 -9.45 9.99
CA SER A 44 18.56 -9.84 11.33
C SER A 44 19.79 -9.02 11.71
N MET A 45 19.59 -7.73 11.91
CA MET A 45 20.64 -6.75 12.16
C MET A 45 20.32 -5.97 13.45
N ALA A 46 21.35 -5.46 14.12
CA ALA A 46 21.16 -4.60 15.28
C ALA A 46 20.47 -3.27 14.93
N VAL A 47 20.64 -2.81 13.68
CA VAL A 47 19.98 -1.62 13.13
C VAL A 47 19.42 -1.97 11.75
N GLU A 48 18.10 -2.02 11.65
CA GLU A 48 17.35 -2.35 10.43
C GLU A 48 16.68 -1.13 9.83
N TYR A 49 16.43 -0.12 10.66
CA TYR A 49 15.80 1.14 10.30
C TYR A 49 16.76 2.29 10.55
N THR A 50 16.87 3.20 9.61
CA THR A 50 17.63 4.44 9.79
C THR A 50 16.76 5.64 9.50
N TYR A 51 17.13 6.80 10.06
CA TYR A 51 16.33 8.01 9.99
C TYR A 51 17.19 9.22 9.67
N ASP A 52 16.58 10.24 9.10
CA ASP A 52 17.20 11.56 8.93
C ASP A 52 17.02 12.42 10.21
N ARG A 53 17.55 13.64 10.18
CA ARG A 53 17.47 14.57 11.32
C ARG A 53 16.04 15.05 11.62
N ASN A 54 15.11 14.89 10.68
CA ASN A 54 13.70 15.24 10.85
C ASN A 54 12.87 14.04 11.38
N GLY A 55 13.52 12.87 11.59
CA GLY A 55 12.85 11.64 12.01
C GLY A 55 12.20 10.88 10.86
N ASN A 56 12.44 11.23 9.61
CA ASN A 56 11.94 10.47 8.47
C ASN A 56 12.79 9.21 8.28
N MET A 57 12.15 8.07 8.08
CA MET A 57 12.83 6.78 7.87
C MET A 57 13.58 6.78 6.53
N THR A 58 14.88 6.56 6.56
CA THR A 58 15.76 6.55 5.38
C THR A 58 16.11 5.17 4.87
N SER A 59 15.96 4.13 5.68
CA SER A 59 16.05 2.72 5.24
C SER A 59 15.13 1.81 6.05
N ASP A 60 14.72 0.69 5.45
CA ASP A 60 13.95 -0.40 6.04
C ASP A 60 14.45 -1.71 5.43
N LEU A 61 15.29 -2.43 6.16
CA LEU A 61 15.93 -3.65 5.65
C LEU A 61 14.93 -4.80 5.59
N ASN A 62 13.91 -4.83 6.45
CA ASN A 62 12.86 -5.86 6.43
C ASN A 62 12.06 -5.81 5.13
N ARG A 63 11.78 -4.61 4.63
CA ARG A 63 11.14 -4.38 3.32
C ARG A 63 12.14 -4.28 2.16
N ARG A 64 13.42 -4.52 2.44
CA ARG A 64 14.51 -4.41 1.47
C ARG A 64 14.60 -3.02 0.82
N ILE A 65 14.25 -1.98 1.57
CA ILE A 65 14.38 -0.58 1.19
C ILE A 65 15.76 -0.10 1.62
N SER A 66 16.61 0.14 0.64
CA SER A 66 18.00 0.56 0.88
C SER A 66 18.15 2.06 1.09
N SER A 67 17.26 2.87 0.51
CA SER A 67 17.26 4.31 0.79
C SER A 67 15.92 4.97 0.47
N VAL A 68 15.53 5.94 1.29
CA VAL A 68 14.44 6.89 1.03
C VAL A 68 15.01 8.30 1.09
N SER A 69 14.68 9.12 0.10
CA SER A 69 15.00 10.54 0.07
C SER A 69 13.74 11.38 0.15
N TYR A 70 13.80 12.49 0.86
CA TYR A 70 12.65 13.35 1.14
C TYR A 70 12.86 14.75 0.58
N ASN A 71 11.77 15.45 0.29
CA ASN A 71 11.78 16.88 -0.01
C ASN A 71 11.71 17.72 1.28
N ARG A 72 11.69 19.06 1.14
CA ARG A 72 11.62 20.00 2.28
C ARG A 72 10.29 19.91 3.07
N GLN A 73 9.26 19.26 2.52
CA GLN A 73 7.97 19.03 3.18
C GLN A 73 7.91 17.63 3.85
N ASN A 74 9.06 16.95 4.01
CA ASN A 74 9.16 15.59 4.52
C ASN A 74 8.32 14.56 3.72
N ARG A 75 8.16 14.78 2.41
CA ARG A 75 7.50 13.83 1.51
C ARG A 75 8.54 13.00 0.78
N PRO A 76 8.41 11.68 0.68
CA PRO A 76 9.36 10.82 -0.03
C PRO A 76 9.37 11.17 -1.52
N VAL A 77 10.54 11.49 -2.08
CA VAL A 77 10.72 11.78 -3.51
C VAL A 77 11.39 10.65 -4.26
N ARG A 78 12.12 9.78 -3.54
CA ARG A 78 12.74 8.60 -4.13
C ARG A 78 12.83 7.48 -3.10
N ILE A 79 12.46 6.28 -3.52
CA ILE A 79 12.61 5.05 -2.75
C ILE A 79 13.41 4.06 -3.60
N LYS A 80 14.52 3.55 -3.05
CA LYS A 80 15.27 2.45 -3.65
C LYS A 80 15.04 1.18 -2.86
N HIS A 81 14.63 0.14 -3.53
CA HIS A 81 14.40 -1.17 -2.93
C HIS A 81 14.93 -2.30 -3.81
N SER A 82 14.84 -3.53 -3.32
CA SER A 82 15.37 -4.69 -4.05
C SER A 82 14.71 -4.93 -5.43
N GLY A 83 13.52 -4.41 -5.68
CA GLY A 83 12.82 -4.53 -6.98
C GLY A 83 13.15 -3.40 -7.97
N GLY A 84 13.74 -2.29 -7.52
CA GLY A 84 14.03 -1.14 -8.39
C GLY A 84 14.04 0.19 -7.67
N THR A 85 13.63 1.23 -8.36
CA THR A 85 13.58 2.60 -7.82
C THR A 85 12.23 3.23 -8.14
N GLU A 86 11.60 3.82 -7.14
CA GLU A 86 10.41 4.64 -7.31
C GLU A 86 10.77 6.12 -7.11
N THR A 87 10.20 7.00 -7.92
CA THR A 87 10.29 8.44 -7.76
C THR A 87 8.91 9.06 -7.72
N PHE A 88 8.78 10.14 -6.94
CA PHE A 88 7.51 10.83 -6.75
C PHE A 88 7.69 12.32 -6.96
N THR A 89 6.76 12.94 -7.64
CA THR A 89 6.66 14.39 -7.76
C THR A 89 5.39 14.89 -7.08
N TYR A 90 5.45 16.09 -6.56
CA TYR A 90 4.36 16.71 -5.81
C TYR A 90 4.11 18.13 -6.33
N LEU A 91 2.88 18.57 -6.24
CA LEU A 91 2.50 19.98 -6.40
C LEU A 91 2.97 20.80 -5.19
N PRO A 92 3.01 22.13 -5.28
CA PRO A 92 3.40 22.98 -4.15
C PRO A 92 2.56 22.81 -2.88
N ASP A 93 1.28 22.45 -3.02
CA ASP A 93 0.37 22.12 -1.91
C ASP A 93 0.66 20.75 -1.27
N GLY A 94 1.59 19.99 -1.87
CA GLY A 94 1.98 18.67 -1.43
C GLY A 94 1.11 17.54 -1.98
N THR A 95 0.19 17.81 -2.88
CA THR A 95 -0.57 16.77 -3.59
C THR A 95 0.37 15.99 -4.50
N LYS A 96 0.32 14.65 -4.43
CA LYS A 96 1.11 13.78 -5.32
C LYS A 96 0.64 13.96 -6.75
N ARG A 97 1.57 14.31 -7.65
CA ARG A 97 1.31 14.48 -9.07
C ARG A 97 1.69 13.27 -9.90
N GLU A 98 2.81 12.64 -9.57
CA GLU A 98 3.34 11.56 -10.38
C GLU A 98 4.09 10.54 -9.53
N ARG A 99 4.01 9.29 -9.93
CA ARG A 99 4.87 8.19 -9.50
C ARG A 99 5.49 7.58 -10.75
N THR A 100 6.81 7.40 -10.74
CA THR A 100 7.53 6.64 -11.75
C THR A 100 8.22 5.48 -11.05
N ALA A 101 8.07 4.27 -11.57
CA ALA A 101 8.77 3.09 -11.08
C ALA A 101 9.67 2.52 -12.19
N LEU A 102 10.96 2.37 -11.86
CA LEU A 102 11.96 1.74 -12.70
C LEU A 102 12.34 0.40 -12.07
N GLY A 103 11.95 -0.70 -12.70
CA GLY A 103 12.28 -2.06 -12.30
C GLY A 103 13.76 -2.41 -12.54
N LYS A 104 14.22 -3.51 -11.97
CA LYS A 104 15.56 -4.05 -12.21
C LYS A 104 15.76 -4.54 -13.64
N ASP A 105 14.71 -4.95 -14.29
CA ASP A 105 14.63 -5.36 -15.69
C ASP A 105 14.54 -4.18 -16.66
N TRP A 106 14.72 -2.96 -16.14
CA TRP A 106 14.58 -1.69 -16.87
C TRP A 106 13.15 -1.41 -17.33
N SER A 107 12.16 -2.15 -16.86
CA SER A 107 10.75 -1.78 -17.05
C SER A 107 10.47 -0.43 -16.40
N LEU A 108 9.80 0.43 -17.14
CA LEU A 108 9.41 1.75 -16.66
C LEU A 108 7.88 1.83 -16.64
N SER A 109 7.32 2.20 -15.52
CA SER A 109 5.90 2.51 -15.40
C SER A 109 5.72 3.90 -14.81
N ARG A 110 4.72 4.62 -15.29
CA ARG A 110 4.40 5.98 -14.87
C ARG A 110 2.93 6.08 -14.50
N THR A 111 2.65 6.63 -13.34
CA THR A 111 1.28 6.93 -12.90
C THR A 111 1.17 8.43 -12.63
N GLU A 112 0.23 9.08 -13.27
CA GLU A 112 -0.07 10.49 -13.07
C GLU A 112 -1.42 10.68 -12.37
N TYR A 113 -1.45 11.64 -11.45
CA TYR A 113 -2.64 12.05 -10.71
C TYR A 113 -3.00 13.49 -11.12
N ARG A 114 -4.11 13.66 -11.82
CA ARG A 114 -4.57 14.95 -12.35
C ARG A 114 -5.96 15.26 -11.76
N GLY A 115 -5.96 15.79 -10.53
CA GLY A 115 -7.21 15.93 -9.78
C GLY A 115 -7.84 14.57 -9.50
N ASN A 116 -9.01 14.33 -10.05
CA ASN A 116 -9.72 13.06 -9.92
C ASN A 116 -9.41 12.02 -11.03
N LEU A 117 -8.48 12.34 -11.93
CA LEU A 117 -8.06 11.44 -13.01
C LEU A 117 -6.76 10.72 -12.62
N VAL A 118 -6.71 9.41 -12.86
CA VAL A 118 -5.52 8.59 -12.71
C VAL A 118 -5.17 8.00 -14.07
N CYS A 119 -3.98 8.34 -14.56
CA CYS A 119 -3.44 7.84 -15.82
C CYS A 119 -2.25 6.92 -15.54
N ALA A 120 -2.15 5.82 -16.25
CA ALA A 120 -0.98 4.96 -16.27
C ALA A 120 -0.42 4.93 -17.69
N ASP A 121 0.88 5.23 -17.83
CA ASP A 121 1.60 5.27 -19.10
C ASP A 121 0.83 6.05 -20.19
N ASP A 122 0.43 7.29 -19.84
CA ASP A 122 -0.35 8.23 -20.65
C ASP A 122 -1.78 7.77 -21.00
N THR A 123 -2.24 6.65 -20.46
CA THR A 123 -3.59 6.14 -20.66
C THR A 123 -4.45 6.39 -19.43
N LEU A 124 -5.64 6.98 -19.61
CA LEU A 124 -6.61 7.16 -18.53
C LEU A 124 -7.09 5.79 -18.04
N LYS A 125 -6.86 5.50 -16.76
CA LYS A 125 -7.24 4.24 -16.11
C LYS A 125 -8.44 4.40 -15.19
N TYR A 126 -8.47 5.48 -14.41
CA TYR A 126 -9.53 5.70 -13.43
C TYR A 126 -9.99 7.15 -13.41
N ILE A 127 -11.28 7.34 -13.19
CA ILE A 127 -11.89 8.61 -12.81
C ILE A 127 -12.46 8.42 -11.41
N LEU A 128 -11.91 9.13 -10.43
CA LEU A 128 -12.38 9.07 -9.05
C LEU A 128 -13.60 9.99 -8.87
N PHE A 129 -14.58 9.56 -8.08
CA PHE A 129 -15.71 10.39 -7.66
C PHE A 129 -16.03 10.12 -6.19
N ASP A 130 -16.86 10.95 -5.60
CA ASP A 130 -17.28 10.71 -4.22
C ASP A 130 -18.07 9.40 -4.13
N GLY A 131 -17.53 8.47 -3.34
CA GLY A 131 -18.11 7.14 -3.16
C GLY A 131 -17.68 6.08 -4.18
N GLY A 132 -16.72 6.33 -5.11
CA GLY A 132 -16.30 5.29 -6.03
C GLY A 132 -15.26 5.70 -7.07
N LEU A 133 -15.19 4.90 -8.12
CA LEU A 133 -14.39 5.19 -9.31
C LEU A 133 -15.06 4.65 -10.57
N ILE A 134 -14.67 5.20 -11.70
CA ILE A 134 -14.95 4.64 -13.02
C ILE A 134 -13.63 4.06 -13.55
N ALA A 135 -13.59 2.75 -13.77
CA ALA A 135 -12.48 2.09 -14.42
C ALA A 135 -12.62 2.21 -15.94
N MET A 136 -11.54 2.64 -16.60
CA MET A 136 -11.45 2.85 -18.05
C MET A 136 -10.63 1.74 -18.72
N ASP A 137 -10.52 0.58 -18.06
CA ASP A 137 -9.73 -0.54 -18.53
C ASP A 137 -10.61 -1.53 -19.30
N GLY A 138 -10.77 -1.28 -20.58
CA GLY A 138 -11.58 -2.13 -21.45
C GLY A 138 -12.40 -1.36 -22.48
N ALA A 139 -13.29 -2.08 -23.19
CA ALA A 139 -14.12 -1.52 -24.25
C ALA A 139 -15.23 -0.58 -23.72
N SER A 140 -15.58 -0.70 -22.45
CA SER A 140 -16.64 0.09 -21.81
C SER A 140 -16.23 0.51 -20.41
N PRO A 141 -16.56 1.74 -19.98
CA PRO A 141 -16.33 2.19 -18.62
C PRO A 141 -17.07 1.32 -17.59
N GLU A 142 -16.39 0.95 -16.52
CA GLU A 142 -16.97 0.20 -15.41
C GLU A 142 -17.11 1.07 -14.18
N TYR A 143 -18.31 1.16 -13.62
CA TYR A 143 -18.57 1.90 -12.39
C TYR A 143 -18.36 0.98 -11.19
N LEU A 144 -17.55 1.45 -10.22
CA LEU A 144 -17.26 0.75 -8.97
C LEU A 144 -17.58 1.65 -7.79
N PHE A 145 -18.43 1.18 -6.90
CA PHE A 145 -18.86 1.90 -5.71
C PHE A 145 -18.16 1.41 -4.46
N PHE A 146 -17.82 2.33 -3.57
CA PHE A 146 -17.14 2.08 -2.33
C PHE A 146 -18.10 2.12 -1.14
N LEU A 147 -18.22 1.02 -0.43
CA LEU A 147 -18.86 1.00 0.88
C LEU A 147 -17.74 1.17 1.93
N ARG A 148 -17.82 2.27 2.67
CA ARG A 148 -16.84 2.67 3.66
C ARG A 148 -17.35 2.38 5.08
N ASP A 149 -16.42 2.12 6.00
CA ASP A 149 -16.74 2.08 7.42
C ASP A 149 -16.76 3.50 8.03
N HIS A 150 -17.03 3.57 9.32
CA HIS A 150 -17.09 4.82 10.08
C HIS A 150 -15.75 5.58 10.15
N LEU A 151 -14.63 4.94 9.83
CA LEU A 151 -13.31 5.54 9.73
C LEU A 151 -12.96 5.98 8.30
N GLY A 152 -13.87 5.76 7.34
CA GLY A 152 -13.67 6.08 5.93
C GLY A 152 -12.93 5.00 5.13
N SER A 153 -12.56 3.87 5.73
CA SER A 153 -11.87 2.78 5.04
C SER A 153 -12.80 2.04 4.10
N VAL A 154 -12.37 1.79 2.86
CA VAL A 154 -13.16 1.08 1.85
C VAL A 154 -13.27 -0.40 2.23
N ARG A 155 -14.43 -0.83 2.71
CA ARG A 155 -14.69 -2.22 3.15
C ARG A 155 -15.16 -3.11 2.02
N VAL A 156 -15.94 -2.56 1.10
CA VAL A 156 -16.47 -3.31 -0.05
C VAL A 156 -16.36 -2.44 -1.29
N VAL A 157 -16.00 -3.05 -2.39
CA VAL A 157 -16.11 -2.49 -3.74
C VAL A 157 -17.16 -3.29 -4.49
N ALA A 158 -18.17 -2.64 -5.04
CA ALA A 158 -19.28 -3.29 -5.72
C ALA A 158 -19.61 -2.62 -7.05
N ARG A 159 -20.16 -3.39 -7.97
CA ARG A 159 -20.74 -2.92 -9.24
C ARG A 159 -22.14 -2.33 -9.02
N PRO A 160 -22.69 -1.61 -10.02
CA PRO A 160 -24.05 -1.07 -9.96
C PRO A 160 -25.14 -2.14 -9.79
N ASP A 161 -24.92 -3.35 -10.26
CA ASP A 161 -25.83 -4.50 -10.11
C ASP A 161 -25.79 -5.14 -8.71
N GLY A 162 -24.99 -4.58 -7.80
CA GLY A 162 -24.79 -5.10 -6.45
C GLY A 162 -23.77 -6.22 -6.33
N LYS A 163 -23.12 -6.62 -7.43
CA LYS A 163 -22.08 -7.65 -7.39
C LYS A 163 -20.85 -7.13 -6.69
N VAL A 164 -20.45 -7.81 -5.62
CA VAL A 164 -19.23 -7.49 -4.87
C VAL A 164 -18.00 -7.89 -5.70
N VAL A 165 -17.11 -6.94 -5.91
CA VAL A 165 -15.84 -7.13 -6.64
C VAL A 165 -14.70 -7.38 -5.68
N GLN A 166 -14.68 -6.66 -4.54
CA GLN A 166 -13.61 -6.74 -3.56
C GLN A 166 -14.16 -6.53 -2.15
N VAL A 167 -13.63 -7.28 -1.19
CA VAL A 167 -13.87 -7.07 0.25
C VAL A 167 -12.54 -6.82 0.92
N ASN A 168 -12.45 -5.76 1.71
CA ASN A 168 -11.26 -5.40 2.46
C ASN A 168 -11.50 -5.53 3.96
N HIS A 169 -10.56 -6.12 4.64
CA HIS A 169 -10.47 -6.13 6.10
C HIS A 169 -9.24 -5.34 6.51
N TYR A 170 -9.36 -4.61 7.61
CA TYR A 170 -8.28 -3.77 8.11
C TYR A 170 -8.01 -4.06 9.57
N TYR A 171 -6.75 -3.98 9.96
CA TYR A 171 -6.33 -3.91 11.35
C TYR A 171 -6.75 -2.57 11.97
N PRO A 172 -6.75 -2.45 13.31
CA PRO A 172 -7.20 -1.24 14.01
C PRO A 172 -6.57 0.08 13.54
N TYR A 173 -5.38 0.04 12.99
CA TYR A 173 -4.67 1.24 12.51
C TYR A 173 -4.69 1.36 10.97
N GLY A 174 -5.60 0.70 10.29
CA GLY A 174 -5.86 0.87 8.85
C GLY A 174 -4.96 0.07 7.92
N MET A 175 -4.09 -0.80 8.42
CA MET A 175 -3.34 -1.73 7.59
C MET A 175 -4.28 -2.79 7.03
N ALA A 176 -4.31 -2.98 5.71
CA ALA A 176 -5.16 -3.98 5.08
C ALA A 176 -4.65 -5.40 5.37
N PHE A 177 -5.60 -6.35 5.60
CA PHE A 177 -5.25 -7.77 5.59
C PHE A 177 -4.84 -8.20 4.19
N ALA A 178 -3.70 -8.84 4.05
CA ALA A 178 -3.32 -9.47 2.80
C ALA A 178 -4.28 -10.65 2.52
N GLY A 179 -4.99 -10.63 1.39
CA GLY A 179 -5.88 -11.72 0.96
C GLY A 179 -7.38 -11.45 1.07
N GLY A 180 -7.81 -10.22 1.24
CA GLY A 180 -9.23 -9.82 1.17
C GLY A 180 -9.86 -9.91 -0.22
N GLY A 181 -9.26 -10.64 -1.18
CA GLY A 181 -9.86 -10.90 -2.48
C GLY A 181 -10.81 -12.09 -2.41
N MET A 182 -12.07 -11.91 -2.79
CA MET A 182 -12.98 -13.05 -3.00
C MET A 182 -12.42 -13.93 -4.12
N SER A 183 -12.23 -15.21 -3.80
CA SER A 183 -11.98 -16.28 -4.76
C SER A 183 -13.18 -16.40 -5.70
N GLY A 184 -13.03 -16.00 -6.93
CA GLY A 184 -14.00 -16.18 -8.00
C GLY A 184 -13.59 -15.35 -9.19
N ASN A 185 -12.84 -15.94 -10.13
CA ASN A 185 -12.54 -15.53 -11.51
C ASN A 185 -12.84 -14.05 -11.91
N ALA A 186 -12.40 -13.11 -11.12
CA ALA A 186 -12.26 -11.72 -11.48
C ALA A 186 -10.79 -11.40 -11.32
N GLU A 187 -10.15 -10.99 -12.40
CA GLU A 187 -8.83 -10.39 -12.34
C GLU A 187 -8.88 -9.34 -11.25
N ALA A 188 -8.13 -9.56 -10.19
CA ALA A 188 -7.98 -8.60 -9.13
C ALA A 188 -7.38 -7.35 -9.77
N HIS A 189 -8.19 -6.31 -9.93
CA HIS A 189 -7.65 -4.98 -10.16
C HIS A 189 -7.05 -4.56 -8.83
N PRO A 190 -5.73 -4.62 -8.67
CA PRO A 190 -5.10 -4.09 -7.47
C PRO A 190 -5.33 -2.58 -7.51
N VAL A 191 -6.14 -2.07 -6.60
CA VAL A 191 -5.98 -0.69 -6.16
C VAL A 191 -4.70 -0.71 -5.33
N GLU A 192 -3.58 -0.97 -6.02
CA GLU A 192 -2.25 -0.92 -5.45
C GLU A 192 -1.91 0.54 -5.17
N GLY A 193 -1.64 0.79 -3.95
CA GLY A 193 -1.22 2.07 -3.45
C GLY A 193 -2.42 2.90 -2.98
N GLY A 194 -2.59 2.96 -1.66
CA GLY A 194 -3.62 3.75 -1.01
C GLY A 194 -3.76 5.13 -1.65
N VAL A 195 -4.83 5.33 -2.39
CA VAL A 195 -5.32 6.66 -2.72
C VAL A 195 -5.80 7.23 -1.39
N SER A 196 -4.89 7.85 -0.65
CA SER A 196 -5.24 8.73 0.45
C SER A 196 -5.90 9.94 -0.19
N VAL A 197 -7.22 9.90 -0.32
CA VAL A 197 -8.00 11.09 -0.56
C VAL A 197 -7.93 11.86 0.75
N ALA A 198 -7.07 12.87 0.81
CA ALA A 198 -7.07 13.83 1.90
C ALA A 198 -8.47 14.47 1.90
N GLY A 199 -9.25 14.11 2.89
CA GLY A 199 -10.47 14.84 3.24
C GLY A 199 -10.08 16.24 3.68
N GLY A 200 -10.77 17.24 3.18
CA GLY A 200 -10.69 18.63 3.60
C GLY A 200 -11.18 18.86 5.03
#